data_bfe4c566aa5fc027fb99285aa14b19da
#
_entry.id   bfe4c566aa5fc027fb99285aa14b19da
#
_cell.length_a   1.000
_cell.length_b   1.000
_cell.length_c   1.000
_cell.angle_alpha   90.00
_cell.angle_beta   90.00
_cell.angle_gamma   90.00
#
_symmetry.space_group_name_H-M   'P 1'
#
loop_
_entity.id
_entity.type
_entity.pdbx_description
1 polymer ?
#
loop_
_entity_poly.entity_id
_entity_poly.type
_entity_poly.pdbx_seq_one_letter_code
_entity_poly.pdbx_strand_id
1 'polypeptide(L)'
;MSLSSHIQERLLTLDRGTGTAALKRLVLASGAEWYRDNPAERARLRDNLTAFGLPGDERMVDAAASNVMLHYYEKLLPLFCAPDAYASYLREHVSAGDALAALAEAHRAGTASLVAVSHFGAVELVTPTLALHGLPVSAVLRFTTPQLSEAAAEQARRFADSGRFAPVRFIEVGKPGVVAAMEMAAVVRRGGVLVSVFDERTEYSVPVSLLGRAVWGGAGLDRLMRLAGGRQRLCAAFMERTGDETYRLTTQEITGTDTPVQALVERLERMVRSHPEQWYFLHEEIPFVES
;
A
#
# COMPACT_ATOMS: atom_id res chain seq x y z
N MET A 1 -8.99 -4.31 -22.06
CA MET A 1 -9.52 -4.58 -20.67
C MET A 1 -8.34 -4.52 -19.72
N SER A 2 -8.46 -3.83 -18.57
CA SER A 2 -7.36 -3.77 -17.59
C SER A 2 -7.18 -5.10 -16.85
N LEU A 3 -5.99 -5.32 -16.25
CA LEU A 3 -5.72 -6.50 -15.42
C LEU A 3 -6.74 -6.61 -14.27
N SER A 4 -7.04 -5.49 -13.60
CA SER A 4 -8.06 -5.44 -12.54
C SER A 4 -9.42 -5.92 -13.00
N SER A 5 -9.90 -5.43 -14.15
CA SER A 5 -11.19 -5.84 -14.73
C SER A 5 -11.21 -7.31 -15.11
N HIS A 6 -10.10 -7.83 -15.68
CA HIS A 6 -9.97 -9.23 -16.03
C HIS A 6 -10.02 -10.16 -14.79
N ILE A 7 -9.31 -9.80 -13.72
CA ILE A 7 -9.37 -10.53 -12.45
C ILE A 7 -10.78 -10.46 -11.84
N GLN A 8 -11.42 -9.28 -11.83
CA GLN A 8 -12.77 -9.11 -11.28
C GLN A 8 -13.81 -9.98 -12.01
N GLU A 9 -13.74 -10.07 -13.33
CA GLU A 9 -14.64 -10.93 -14.12
C GLU A 9 -14.49 -12.42 -13.70
N ARG A 10 -13.26 -12.89 -13.50
CA ARG A 10 -13.00 -14.26 -13.04
C ARG A 10 -13.46 -14.50 -11.60
N LEU A 11 -13.40 -13.48 -10.74
CA LEU A 11 -13.87 -13.56 -9.35
C LEU A 11 -15.39 -13.76 -9.23
N LEU A 12 -16.19 -13.43 -10.25
CA LEU A 12 -17.63 -13.71 -10.26
C LEU A 12 -17.96 -15.21 -10.14
N THR A 13 -16.99 -16.07 -10.46
CA THR A 13 -17.14 -17.55 -10.34
C THR A 13 -16.73 -18.09 -8.97
N LEU A 14 -16.26 -17.23 -8.06
CA LEU A 14 -15.73 -17.63 -6.77
C LEU A 14 -16.70 -17.26 -5.63
N ASP A 15 -17.07 -18.21 -4.80
CA ASP A 15 -17.91 -17.94 -3.64
C ASP A 15 -17.14 -17.18 -2.55
N ARG A 16 -17.80 -16.24 -1.89
CA ARG A 16 -17.26 -15.61 -0.68
C ARG A 16 -17.13 -16.66 0.43
N GLY A 17 -15.98 -16.73 1.04
CA GLY A 17 -15.62 -17.79 2.00
C GLY A 17 -14.74 -18.89 1.40
N THR A 18 -14.45 -18.79 0.11
CA THR A 18 -13.41 -19.61 -0.53
C THR A 18 -12.07 -19.38 0.19
N GLY A 19 -11.35 -20.44 0.52
CA GLY A 19 -10.08 -20.34 1.22
C GLY A 19 -8.99 -19.59 0.43
N THR A 20 -8.01 -19.04 1.15
CA THR A 20 -6.90 -18.23 0.60
C THR A 20 -6.20 -18.89 -0.58
N ALA A 21 -5.96 -20.21 -0.53
CA ALA A 21 -5.28 -20.96 -1.57
C ALA A 21 -6.06 -20.99 -2.92
N ALA A 22 -7.40 -21.07 -2.89
CA ALA A 22 -8.20 -21.04 -4.11
C ALA A 22 -8.25 -19.64 -4.70
N LEU A 23 -8.39 -18.60 -3.87
CA LEU A 23 -8.31 -17.21 -4.29
C LEU A 23 -6.96 -16.91 -4.96
N LYS A 24 -5.84 -17.33 -4.32
CA LYS A 24 -4.48 -17.17 -4.86
C LYS A 24 -4.34 -17.81 -6.23
N ARG A 25 -4.72 -19.09 -6.35
CA ARG A 25 -4.65 -19.81 -7.64
C ARG A 25 -5.44 -19.09 -8.74
N LEU A 26 -6.66 -18.64 -8.44
CA LEU A 26 -7.49 -17.94 -9.41
C LEU A 26 -6.83 -16.63 -9.86
N VAL A 27 -6.37 -15.81 -8.92
CA VAL A 27 -5.73 -14.50 -9.25
C VAL A 27 -4.46 -14.70 -10.06
N LEU A 28 -3.59 -15.63 -9.64
CA LEU A 28 -2.35 -15.89 -10.36
C LEU A 28 -2.59 -16.47 -11.77
N ALA A 29 -3.53 -17.41 -11.91
CA ALA A 29 -3.89 -17.97 -13.21
C ALA A 29 -4.48 -16.90 -14.15
N SER A 30 -5.42 -16.09 -13.63
CA SER A 30 -6.03 -15.00 -14.41
C SER A 30 -5.00 -13.95 -14.82
N GLY A 31 -4.10 -13.58 -13.94
CA GLY A 31 -3.04 -12.62 -14.24
C GLY A 31 -2.04 -13.17 -15.27
N ALA A 32 -1.64 -14.42 -15.15
CA ALA A 32 -0.75 -15.07 -16.11
C ALA A 32 -1.38 -15.15 -17.52
N GLU A 33 -2.68 -15.48 -17.60
CA GLU A 33 -3.46 -15.44 -18.84
C GLU A 33 -3.45 -14.02 -19.43
N TRP A 34 -3.77 -13.02 -18.61
CA TRP A 34 -3.81 -11.63 -19.07
C TRP A 34 -2.46 -11.12 -19.59
N TYR A 35 -1.34 -11.37 -18.90
CA TYR A 35 -0.01 -10.97 -19.34
C TYR A 35 0.43 -11.68 -20.62
N ARG A 36 0.03 -12.94 -20.82
CA ARG A 36 0.28 -13.67 -22.07
C ARG A 36 -0.45 -13.00 -23.25
N ASP A 37 -1.69 -12.59 -23.03
CA ASP A 37 -2.55 -12.00 -24.06
C ASP A 37 -2.31 -10.49 -24.27
N ASN A 38 -1.52 -9.85 -23.39
CA ASN A 38 -1.17 -8.43 -23.42
C ASN A 38 0.36 -8.22 -23.37
N PRO A 39 1.12 -8.59 -24.41
CA PRO A 39 2.59 -8.50 -24.40
C PRO A 39 3.12 -7.07 -24.23
N ALA A 40 2.36 -6.05 -24.61
CA ALA A 40 2.71 -4.65 -24.40
C ALA A 40 2.86 -4.29 -22.91
N GLU A 41 2.10 -4.96 -22.04
CA GLU A 41 2.20 -4.72 -20.60
C GLU A 41 3.49 -5.33 -20.01
N ARG A 42 3.93 -6.47 -20.53
CA ARG A 42 5.26 -7.01 -20.19
C ARG A 42 6.39 -6.11 -20.71
N ALA A 43 6.23 -5.55 -21.91
CA ALA A 43 7.18 -4.57 -22.45
C ALA A 43 7.26 -3.34 -21.54
N ARG A 44 6.12 -2.81 -21.05
CA ARG A 44 6.09 -1.69 -20.09
C ARG A 44 6.87 -1.99 -18.82
N LEU A 45 6.71 -3.19 -18.22
CA LEU A 45 7.52 -3.61 -17.06
C LEU A 45 9.01 -3.51 -17.36
N ARG A 46 9.46 -4.02 -18.51
CA ARG A 46 10.87 -3.97 -18.92
C ARG A 46 11.34 -2.54 -19.15
N ASP A 47 10.54 -1.73 -19.83
CA ASP A 47 10.87 -0.35 -20.13
C ASP A 47 11.01 0.49 -18.85
N ASN A 48 10.11 0.30 -17.88
CA ASN A 48 10.16 0.96 -16.58
C ASN A 48 11.38 0.52 -15.77
N LEU A 49 11.69 -0.78 -15.70
CA LEU A 49 12.92 -1.28 -15.09
C LEU A 49 14.15 -0.61 -15.71
N THR A 50 14.23 -0.60 -17.03
CA THR A 50 15.34 -0.01 -17.79
C THR A 50 15.42 1.51 -17.55
N ALA A 51 14.30 2.22 -17.52
CA ALA A 51 14.25 3.67 -17.29
C ALA A 51 14.87 4.08 -15.95
N PHE A 52 14.82 3.19 -14.95
CA PHE A 52 15.43 3.39 -13.64
C PHE A 52 16.80 2.72 -13.47
N GLY A 53 17.39 2.17 -14.54
CA GLY A 53 18.68 1.47 -14.48
C GLY A 53 18.64 0.17 -13.66
N LEU A 54 17.47 -0.44 -13.54
CA LEU A 54 17.25 -1.73 -12.87
C LEU A 54 17.38 -2.89 -13.87
N PRO A 55 17.65 -4.13 -13.42
CA PRO A 55 17.68 -5.30 -14.29
C PRO A 55 16.35 -5.48 -15.04
N GLY A 56 16.38 -5.58 -16.37
CA GLY A 56 15.20 -5.73 -17.24
C GLY A 56 15.19 -7.07 -18.02
N ASP A 57 15.89 -8.10 -17.53
CA ASP A 57 15.85 -9.44 -18.13
C ASP A 57 14.50 -10.13 -17.91
N GLU A 58 14.24 -11.20 -18.66
CA GLU A 58 12.96 -11.93 -18.62
C GLU A 58 12.62 -12.44 -17.22
N ARG A 59 13.62 -12.89 -16.46
CA ARG A 59 13.42 -13.39 -15.10
C ARG A 59 12.89 -12.27 -14.19
N MET A 60 13.46 -11.07 -14.29
CA MET A 60 13.03 -9.91 -13.51
C MET A 60 11.64 -9.45 -13.93
N VAL A 61 11.34 -9.42 -15.23
CA VAL A 61 10.01 -9.07 -15.75
C VAL A 61 8.95 -10.08 -15.27
N ASP A 62 9.25 -11.38 -15.27
CA ASP A 62 8.36 -12.42 -14.75
C ASP A 62 8.12 -12.26 -13.24
N ALA A 63 9.17 -11.98 -12.48
CA ALA A 63 9.07 -11.72 -11.04
C ALA A 63 8.22 -10.47 -10.75
N ALA A 64 8.42 -9.38 -11.48
CA ALA A 64 7.61 -8.16 -11.35
C ALA A 64 6.14 -8.42 -11.70
N ALA A 65 5.85 -9.10 -12.81
CA ALA A 65 4.48 -9.48 -13.18
C ALA A 65 3.81 -10.34 -12.10
N SER A 66 4.55 -11.30 -11.52
CA SER A 66 4.06 -12.13 -10.42
C SER A 66 3.75 -11.30 -9.17
N ASN A 67 4.60 -10.32 -8.83
CA ASN A 67 4.36 -9.43 -7.70
C ASN A 67 3.14 -8.52 -7.91
N VAL A 68 2.86 -8.07 -9.13
CA VAL A 68 1.62 -7.35 -9.45
C VAL A 68 0.40 -8.23 -9.21
N MET A 69 0.44 -9.49 -9.62
CA MET A 69 -0.66 -10.43 -9.35
C MET A 69 -0.86 -10.70 -7.85
N LEU A 70 0.24 -10.85 -7.09
CA LEU A 70 0.19 -10.99 -5.63
C LEU A 70 -0.41 -9.76 -4.95
N HIS A 71 -0.14 -8.54 -5.43
CA HIS A 71 -0.79 -7.32 -4.93
C HIS A 71 -2.32 -7.41 -5.05
N TYR A 72 -2.86 -7.88 -6.19
CA TYR A 72 -4.31 -8.10 -6.33
C TYR A 72 -4.83 -9.20 -5.41
N TYR A 73 -4.09 -10.29 -5.22
CA TYR A 73 -4.45 -11.33 -4.27
C TYR A 73 -4.57 -10.78 -2.84
N GLU A 74 -3.58 -10.05 -2.37
CA GLU A 74 -3.55 -9.47 -1.02
C GLU A 74 -4.67 -8.45 -0.80
N LYS A 75 -4.95 -7.62 -1.79
CA LYS A 75 -6.06 -6.67 -1.80
C LYS A 75 -7.43 -7.35 -1.65
N LEU A 76 -7.58 -8.55 -2.20
CA LEU A 76 -8.83 -9.29 -2.20
C LEU A 76 -9.03 -10.16 -0.95
N LEU A 77 -7.96 -10.49 -0.22
CA LEU A 77 -8.04 -11.32 0.98
C LEU A 77 -9.14 -10.88 1.97
N PRO A 78 -9.21 -9.61 2.41
CA PRO A 78 -10.20 -9.18 3.38
C PRO A 78 -11.65 -9.23 2.86
N LEU A 79 -11.85 -9.29 1.54
CA LEU A 79 -13.18 -9.37 0.93
C LEU A 79 -13.66 -10.80 0.75
N PHE A 80 -12.76 -11.76 0.50
CA PHE A 80 -13.08 -13.14 0.21
C PHE A 80 -12.91 -14.09 1.40
N CYS A 81 -12.04 -13.77 2.35
CA CYS A 81 -11.85 -14.58 3.56
C CYS A 81 -12.81 -14.16 4.67
N ALA A 82 -13.25 -15.12 5.48
CA ALA A 82 -13.91 -14.78 6.74
C ALA A 82 -12.95 -13.98 7.65
N PRO A 83 -13.44 -13.00 8.43
CA PRO A 83 -12.56 -12.14 9.24
C PRO A 83 -11.65 -12.93 10.20
N ASP A 84 -12.15 -14.00 10.81
CA ASP A 84 -11.35 -14.86 11.70
C ASP A 84 -10.22 -15.58 10.94
N ALA A 85 -10.52 -16.13 9.77
CA ALA A 85 -9.52 -16.77 8.91
C ALA A 85 -8.49 -15.77 8.41
N TYR A 86 -8.91 -14.54 8.07
CA TYR A 86 -8.01 -13.48 7.68
C TYR A 86 -7.12 -13.01 8.84
N ALA A 87 -7.67 -12.91 10.06
CA ALA A 87 -6.90 -12.60 11.25
C ALA A 87 -5.84 -13.67 11.55
N SER A 88 -6.20 -14.96 11.39
CA SER A 88 -5.25 -16.07 11.52
C SER A 88 -4.17 -16.01 10.46
N TYR A 89 -4.55 -15.79 9.19
CA TYR A 89 -3.61 -15.61 8.09
C TYR A 89 -2.57 -14.52 8.40
N LEU A 90 -3.00 -13.34 8.86
CA LEU A 90 -2.07 -12.26 9.20
C LEU A 90 -1.12 -12.63 10.34
N ARG A 91 -1.59 -13.35 11.39
CA ARG A 91 -0.74 -13.79 12.51
C ARG A 91 0.30 -14.82 12.08
N GLU A 92 -0.07 -15.71 11.18
CA GLU A 92 0.78 -16.81 10.74
C GLU A 92 1.82 -16.36 9.70
N HIS A 93 1.45 -15.40 8.86
CA HIS A 93 2.25 -15.03 7.69
C HIS A 93 2.99 -13.68 7.82
N VAL A 94 2.59 -12.79 8.75
CA VAL A 94 3.19 -11.46 8.89
C VAL A 94 4.07 -11.36 10.14
N SER A 95 5.36 -11.11 9.94
CA SER A 95 6.30 -10.74 10.99
C SER A 95 6.38 -9.21 11.11
N ALA A 96 6.07 -8.64 12.30
CA ALA A 96 5.95 -7.19 12.48
C ALA A 96 6.45 -6.68 13.86
N GLY A 97 7.12 -7.50 14.66
CA GLY A 97 7.41 -7.26 16.07
C GLY A 97 7.88 -5.85 16.44
N ASP A 98 9.07 -5.43 15.99
CA ASP A 98 9.66 -4.12 16.36
C ASP A 98 8.86 -2.94 15.79
N ALA A 99 8.34 -3.08 14.57
CA ALA A 99 7.52 -2.06 13.93
C ALA A 99 6.24 -1.78 14.73
N LEU A 100 5.58 -2.84 15.19
CA LEU A 100 4.36 -2.73 16.01
C LEU A 100 4.65 -2.17 17.40
N ALA A 101 5.74 -2.59 18.03
CA ALA A 101 6.12 -2.10 19.37
C ALA A 101 6.30 -0.58 19.39
N ALA A 102 7.02 -0.03 18.42
CA ALA A 102 7.28 1.41 18.32
C ALA A 102 6.00 2.22 18.07
N LEU A 103 5.09 1.73 17.21
CA LEU A 103 3.81 2.39 16.92
C LEU A 103 2.83 2.29 18.12
N ALA A 104 2.79 1.14 18.78
CA ALA A 104 1.96 0.95 19.97
C ALA A 104 2.42 1.82 21.14
N GLU A 105 3.73 2.01 21.32
CA GLU A 105 4.28 2.92 22.33
C GLU A 105 3.89 4.36 22.04
N ALA A 106 4.05 4.84 20.80
CA ALA A 106 3.63 6.19 20.41
C ALA A 106 2.14 6.41 20.65
N HIS A 107 1.30 5.44 20.26
CA HIS A 107 -0.15 5.52 20.46
C HIS A 107 -0.53 5.59 21.94
N ARG A 108 0.09 4.75 22.79
CA ARG A 108 -0.13 4.81 24.27
C ARG A 108 0.31 6.13 24.89
N ALA A 109 1.35 6.75 24.34
CA ALA A 109 1.82 8.07 24.75
C ALA A 109 0.98 9.22 24.21
N GLY A 110 -0.08 8.95 23.43
CA GLY A 110 -0.90 9.97 22.79
C GLY A 110 -0.17 10.71 21.66
N THR A 111 0.95 10.17 21.16
CA THR A 111 1.70 10.73 20.05
C THR A 111 1.13 10.21 18.74
N ALA A 112 0.73 11.11 17.86
CA ALA A 112 0.26 10.71 16.53
C ALA A 112 1.37 10.07 15.71
N SER A 113 1.01 9.06 14.93
CA SER A 113 1.91 8.42 13.97
C SER A 113 1.39 8.59 12.55
N LEU A 114 2.18 9.24 11.70
CA LEU A 114 1.97 9.24 10.26
C LEU A 114 2.81 8.12 9.67
N VAL A 115 2.14 7.06 9.26
CA VAL A 115 2.73 5.87 8.64
C VAL A 115 2.65 6.05 7.13
N ALA A 116 3.76 6.47 6.54
CA ALA A 116 3.88 6.67 5.11
C ALA A 116 4.20 5.32 4.44
N VAL A 117 3.33 4.89 3.56
CA VAL A 117 3.48 3.64 2.79
C VAL A 117 3.67 3.94 1.31
N SER A 118 4.26 3.01 0.59
CA SER A 118 4.40 3.03 -0.86
C SER A 118 3.82 1.76 -1.47
N HIS A 119 3.56 1.77 -2.77
CA HIS A 119 3.13 0.59 -3.52
C HIS A 119 4.29 -0.40 -3.71
N PHE A 120 4.96 -0.73 -2.61
CA PHE A 120 6.05 -1.70 -2.55
C PHE A 120 5.64 -2.90 -1.69
N GLY A 121 5.93 -4.09 -2.17
CA GLY A 121 5.60 -5.32 -1.47
C GLY A 121 4.08 -5.50 -1.29
N ALA A 122 3.72 -6.08 -0.15
CA ALA A 122 2.34 -6.38 0.22
C ALA A 122 1.68 -5.21 0.98
N VAL A 123 1.73 -3.99 0.45
CA VAL A 123 1.25 -2.76 1.10
C VAL A 123 -0.19 -2.88 1.62
N GLU A 124 -1.04 -3.65 0.95
CA GLU A 124 -2.44 -3.88 1.32
C GLU A 124 -2.59 -4.56 2.69
N LEU A 125 -1.55 -5.26 3.16
CA LEU A 125 -1.55 -5.92 4.46
C LEU A 125 -1.12 -4.99 5.61
N VAL A 126 -0.61 -3.78 5.35
CA VAL A 126 -0.14 -2.87 6.42
C VAL A 126 -1.28 -2.47 7.34
N THR A 127 -2.32 -1.84 6.80
CA THR A 127 -3.48 -1.36 7.58
C THR A 127 -4.15 -2.47 8.41
N PRO A 128 -4.51 -3.63 7.84
CA PRO A 128 -5.12 -4.70 8.62
C PRO A 128 -4.18 -5.31 9.66
N THR A 129 -2.87 -5.38 9.40
CA THR A 129 -1.89 -5.83 10.40
C THR A 129 -1.85 -4.90 11.61
N LEU A 130 -1.79 -3.59 11.39
CA LEU A 130 -1.83 -2.61 12.49
C LEU A 130 -3.12 -2.74 13.30
N ALA A 131 -4.27 -2.85 12.63
CA ALA A 131 -5.57 -2.99 13.27
C ALA A 131 -5.70 -4.31 14.07
N LEU A 132 -5.18 -5.42 13.54
CA LEU A 132 -5.16 -6.72 14.23
C LEU A 132 -4.38 -6.68 15.55
N HIS A 133 -3.36 -5.83 15.62
CA HIS A 133 -2.54 -5.62 16.81
C HIS A 133 -3.03 -4.46 17.71
N GLY A 134 -4.31 -4.08 17.59
CA GLY A 134 -4.97 -3.17 18.52
C GLY A 134 -4.76 -1.68 18.22
N LEU A 135 -4.15 -1.32 17.09
CA LEU A 135 -3.97 0.07 16.70
C LEU A 135 -5.18 0.57 15.88
N PRO A 136 -5.95 1.56 16.35
CA PRO A 136 -6.97 2.21 15.52
C PRO A 136 -6.32 2.95 14.36
N VAL A 137 -6.67 2.60 13.13
CA VAL A 137 -6.04 3.14 11.92
C VAL A 137 -7.03 3.98 11.12
N SER A 138 -6.57 5.14 10.66
CA SER A 138 -7.22 5.91 9.61
C SER A 138 -6.36 5.82 8.35
N ALA A 139 -6.85 5.16 7.30
CA ALA A 139 -6.14 5.04 6.02
C ALA A 139 -6.65 6.06 5.02
N VAL A 140 -5.73 6.82 4.43
CA VAL A 140 -6.02 7.84 3.41
C VAL A 140 -6.00 7.17 2.05
N LEU A 141 -7.12 7.17 1.36
CA LEU A 141 -7.28 6.52 0.06
C LEU A 141 -7.93 7.45 -0.95
N ARG A 142 -7.60 7.25 -2.22
CA ARG A 142 -8.32 7.85 -3.34
C ARG A 142 -9.16 6.76 -4.00
N PHE A 143 -10.47 6.94 -3.99
CA PHE A 143 -11.36 6.04 -4.72
C PHE A 143 -11.57 6.56 -6.14
N THR A 144 -11.12 5.81 -7.11
CA THR A 144 -11.29 6.13 -8.54
C THR A 144 -12.65 5.69 -9.06
N THR A 145 -13.33 4.80 -8.34
CA THR A 145 -14.67 4.30 -8.69
C THR A 145 -15.54 4.14 -7.46
N PRO A 146 -16.89 4.25 -7.57
CA PRO A 146 -17.82 3.96 -6.47
C PRO A 146 -17.63 2.57 -5.87
N GLN A 147 -17.34 1.57 -6.71
CA GLN A 147 -17.15 0.17 -6.29
C GLN A 147 -15.96 0.01 -5.32
N LEU A 148 -14.88 0.79 -5.50
CA LEU A 148 -13.74 0.77 -4.57
C LEU A 148 -14.13 1.39 -3.23
N SER A 149 -14.94 2.47 -3.23
CA SER A 149 -15.45 3.07 -2.00
C SER A 149 -16.36 2.11 -1.23
N GLU A 150 -17.26 1.41 -1.94
CA GLU A 150 -18.14 0.38 -1.36
C GLU A 150 -17.35 -0.79 -0.78
N ALA A 151 -16.34 -1.28 -1.50
CA ALA A 151 -15.47 -2.36 -1.04
C ALA A 151 -14.70 -1.97 0.23
N ALA A 152 -14.19 -0.75 0.30
CA ALA A 152 -13.51 -0.24 1.49
C ALA A 152 -14.47 -0.12 2.69
N ALA A 153 -15.68 0.41 2.47
CA ALA A 153 -16.71 0.49 3.51
C ALA A 153 -17.11 -0.89 4.03
N GLU A 154 -17.30 -1.85 3.13
CA GLU A 154 -17.59 -3.25 3.46
C GLU A 154 -16.45 -3.87 4.27
N GLN A 155 -15.20 -3.66 3.89
CA GLN A 155 -14.04 -4.15 4.62
C GLN A 155 -14.00 -3.58 6.04
N ALA A 156 -14.18 -2.26 6.21
CA ALA A 156 -14.18 -1.63 7.52
C ALA A 156 -15.31 -2.19 8.42
N ARG A 157 -16.50 -2.38 7.87
CA ARG A 157 -17.64 -2.99 8.57
C ARG A 157 -17.33 -4.41 9.01
N ARG A 158 -16.81 -5.27 8.11
CA ARG A 158 -16.45 -6.66 8.44
C ARG A 158 -15.39 -6.75 9.53
N PHE A 159 -14.42 -5.84 9.54
CA PHE A 159 -13.41 -5.77 10.60
C PHE A 159 -14.05 -5.39 11.94
N ALA A 160 -14.90 -4.39 11.95
CA ALA A 160 -15.61 -3.94 13.15
C ALA A 160 -16.51 -5.06 13.71
N ASP A 161 -17.32 -5.69 12.87
CA ASP A 161 -18.29 -6.73 13.25
C ASP A 161 -17.59 -7.98 13.81
N SER A 162 -16.37 -8.27 13.35
CA SER A 162 -15.61 -9.44 13.83
C SER A 162 -15.08 -9.31 15.26
N GLY A 163 -14.88 -8.08 15.75
CA GLY A 163 -14.22 -7.81 17.02
C GLY A 163 -12.74 -8.23 17.08
N ARG A 164 -12.14 -8.64 15.96
CA ARG A 164 -10.73 -9.08 15.87
C ARG A 164 -9.77 -7.95 15.59
N PHE A 165 -10.26 -6.88 14.98
CA PHE A 165 -9.48 -5.74 14.54
C PHE A 165 -9.89 -4.50 15.33
N ALA A 166 -8.91 -3.66 15.67
CA ALA A 166 -9.19 -2.30 16.11
C ALA A 166 -9.88 -1.51 14.98
N PRO A 167 -10.57 -0.42 15.29
CA PRO A 167 -11.31 0.36 14.30
C PRO A 167 -10.44 0.78 13.11
N VAL A 168 -10.89 0.48 11.89
CA VAL A 168 -10.31 0.96 10.64
C VAL A 168 -11.27 1.95 10.01
N ARG A 169 -10.78 3.14 9.67
CA ARG A 169 -11.51 4.16 8.92
C ARG A 169 -10.79 4.48 7.63
N PHE A 170 -11.55 4.70 6.58
CA PHE A 170 -11.00 5.19 5.32
C PHE A 170 -11.36 6.68 5.16
N ILE A 171 -10.34 7.51 4.93
CA ILE A 171 -10.49 8.94 4.64
C ILE A 171 -10.32 9.10 3.14
N GLU A 172 -11.40 9.44 2.45
CA GLU A 172 -11.39 9.61 1.00
C GLU A 172 -10.83 10.98 0.62
N VAL A 173 -9.79 10.99 -0.21
CA VAL A 173 -9.23 12.19 -0.84
C VAL A 173 -9.68 12.30 -2.29
N GLY A 174 -9.73 13.55 -2.82
CA GLY A 174 -10.18 13.80 -4.21
C GLY A 174 -11.62 14.32 -4.32
N LYS A 175 -12.39 14.33 -3.22
CA LYS A 175 -13.59 15.17 -3.06
C LYS A 175 -13.19 16.54 -2.50
N PRO A 176 -14.06 17.59 -2.50
CA PRO A 176 -13.64 18.92 -2.05
C PRO A 176 -12.75 18.84 -0.82
N GLY A 177 -11.45 19.15 -1.00
CA GLY A 177 -10.33 18.71 -0.15
C GLY A 177 -10.33 19.22 1.30
N VAL A 178 -11.26 20.10 1.67
CA VAL A 178 -11.35 20.65 3.03
C VAL A 178 -11.78 19.58 4.03
N VAL A 179 -12.71 18.69 3.68
CA VAL A 179 -13.25 17.68 4.62
C VAL A 179 -12.16 16.65 4.95
N ALA A 180 -11.50 16.09 3.95
CA ALA A 180 -10.45 15.11 4.17
C ALA A 180 -9.28 15.69 4.98
N ALA A 181 -8.85 16.92 4.68
CA ALA A 181 -7.80 17.61 5.45
C ALA A 181 -8.18 17.81 6.92
N MET A 182 -9.43 18.18 7.19
CA MET A 182 -9.94 18.33 8.57
C MET A 182 -10.00 16.99 9.31
N GLU A 183 -10.42 15.92 8.64
CA GLU A 183 -10.46 14.58 9.22
C GLU A 183 -9.05 14.09 9.56
N MET A 184 -8.11 14.21 8.63
CA MET A 184 -6.69 13.85 8.86
C MET A 184 -6.09 14.65 10.02
N ALA A 185 -6.31 15.97 10.06
CA ALA A 185 -5.85 16.82 11.15
C ALA A 185 -6.50 16.43 12.51
N ALA A 186 -7.75 15.99 12.50
CA ALA A 186 -8.42 15.50 13.70
C ALA A 186 -7.82 14.16 14.19
N VAL A 187 -7.41 13.26 13.31
CA VAL A 187 -6.70 12.03 13.67
C VAL A 187 -5.38 12.38 14.36
N VAL A 188 -4.59 13.26 13.76
CA VAL A 188 -3.29 13.69 14.31
C VAL A 188 -3.46 14.38 15.68
N ARG A 189 -4.41 15.30 15.81
CA ARG A 189 -4.65 15.98 17.10
C ARG A 189 -5.03 15.04 18.24
N ARG A 190 -5.63 13.88 17.93
CA ARG A 190 -6.02 12.87 18.92
C ARG A 190 -4.94 11.82 19.19
N GLY A 191 -3.73 11.98 18.65
CA GLY A 191 -2.66 10.99 18.80
C GLY A 191 -2.93 9.68 18.04
N GLY A 192 -3.72 9.74 16.95
CA GLY A 192 -4.10 8.57 16.17
C GLY A 192 -3.03 8.11 15.19
N VAL A 193 -3.26 6.94 14.58
CA VAL A 193 -2.43 6.40 13.51
C VAL A 193 -3.07 6.72 12.16
N LEU A 194 -2.33 7.42 11.31
CA LEU A 194 -2.74 7.78 9.96
C LEU A 194 -1.83 7.06 8.96
N VAL A 195 -2.40 6.21 8.12
CA VAL A 195 -1.68 5.54 7.02
C VAL A 195 -1.94 6.29 5.72
N SER A 196 -0.89 6.67 5.00
CA SER A 196 -1.01 7.40 3.73
C SER A 196 0.06 6.97 2.75
N VAL A 197 -0.30 6.81 1.48
CA VAL A 197 0.66 6.57 0.40
C VAL A 197 1.48 7.83 0.10
N PHE A 198 2.74 7.66 -0.35
CA PHE A 198 3.60 8.79 -0.71
C PHE A 198 4.18 8.71 -2.13
N ASP A 199 3.95 7.63 -2.85
CA ASP A 199 4.49 7.40 -4.19
C ASP A 199 3.45 7.60 -5.31
N GLU A 200 2.21 7.99 -4.99
CA GLU A 200 1.20 8.35 -5.97
C GLU A 200 1.31 9.82 -6.42
N ARG A 201 0.97 10.07 -7.71
CA ARG A 201 0.80 11.43 -8.23
C ARG A 201 -0.59 11.97 -7.89
N THR A 202 -0.61 13.15 -7.26
CA THR A 202 -1.82 13.94 -7.00
C THR A 202 -1.56 15.40 -7.39
N GLU A 203 -2.59 16.24 -7.34
CA GLU A 203 -2.47 17.70 -7.52
C GLU A 203 -1.54 18.39 -6.48
N TYR A 204 -1.24 17.69 -5.37
CA TYR A 204 -0.38 18.18 -4.29
C TYR A 204 1.01 17.53 -4.28
N SER A 205 1.34 16.72 -5.28
CA SER A 205 2.65 16.10 -5.38
C SER A 205 3.74 17.12 -5.64
N VAL A 206 4.94 16.82 -5.18
CA VAL A 206 6.14 17.62 -5.39
C VAL A 206 7.16 16.81 -6.22
N PRO A 207 8.05 17.48 -6.97
CA PRO A 207 9.16 16.80 -7.60
C PRO A 207 10.07 16.16 -6.55
N VAL A 208 10.41 14.90 -6.75
CA VAL A 208 11.34 14.13 -5.92
C VAL A 208 12.32 13.35 -6.80
N SER A 209 13.49 13.04 -6.27
CA SER A 209 14.46 12.20 -6.96
C SER A 209 14.29 10.74 -6.52
N LEU A 210 14.02 9.86 -7.46
CA LEU A 210 13.96 8.41 -7.26
C LEU A 210 14.86 7.72 -8.28
N LEU A 211 15.85 6.96 -7.81
CA LEU A 211 16.82 6.25 -8.66
C LEU A 211 17.49 7.17 -9.71
N GLY A 212 17.77 8.42 -9.32
CA GLY A 212 18.37 9.42 -10.19
C GLY A 212 17.44 10.06 -11.23
N ARG A 213 16.13 9.78 -11.16
CA ARG A 213 15.11 10.38 -12.04
C ARG A 213 14.20 11.31 -11.26
N ALA A 214 13.80 12.40 -11.85
CA ALA A 214 12.79 13.29 -11.28
C ALA A 214 11.39 12.71 -11.53
N VAL A 215 10.66 12.44 -10.44
CA VAL A 215 9.28 11.92 -10.49
C VAL A 215 8.38 12.76 -9.59
N TRP A 216 7.08 12.72 -9.85
CA TRP A 216 6.09 13.33 -8.95
C TRP A 216 5.77 12.37 -7.81
N GLY A 217 5.94 12.82 -6.58
CA GLY A 217 5.70 12.01 -5.38
C GLY A 217 5.16 12.81 -4.21
N GLY A 218 5.02 12.14 -3.07
CA GLY A 218 4.56 12.75 -1.83
C GLY A 218 3.05 12.76 -1.64
N ALA A 219 2.24 12.59 -2.70
CA ALA A 219 0.77 12.52 -2.64
C ALA A 219 0.12 13.54 -1.67
N GLY A 220 0.69 14.75 -1.57
CA GLY A 220 0.24 15.79 -0.64
C GLY A 220 0.71 15.63 0.81
N LEU A 221 1.65 14.73 1.07
CA LEU A 221 2.17 14.44 2.42
C LEU A 221 2.80 15.67 3.08
N ASP A 222 3.56 16.48 2.34
CA ASP A 222 4.13 17.74 2.84
C ASP A 222 3.06 18.69 3.38
N ARG A 223 1.93 18.76 2.68
CA ARG A 223 0.79 19.58 3.12
C ARG A 223 0.18 19.02 4.39
N LEU A 224 0.00 17.71 4.44
CA LEU A 224 -0.51 17.02 5.62
C LEU A 224 0.41 17.24 6.83
N MET A 225 1.71 17.13 6.67
CA MET A 225 2.69 17.33 7.73
C MET A 225 2.66 18.76 8.27
N ARG A 226 2.53 19.76 7.39
CA ARG A 226 2.38 21.17 7.82
C ARG A 226 1.08 21.38 8.60
N LEU A 227 -0.04 20.79 8.17
CA LEU A 227 -1.33 20.88 8.87
C LEU A 227 -1.29 20.20 10.24
N ALA A 228 -0.48 19.18 10.41
CA ALA A 228 -0.28 18.48 11.67
C ALA A 228 0.60 19.22 12.69
N GLY A 229 1.26 20.31 12.27
CA GLY A 229 2.05 21.20 13.14
C GLY A 229 3.31 20.55 13.72
N GLY A 230 3.87 19.52 13.08
CA GLY A 230 5.13 18.87 13.48
C GLY A 230 5.05 18.04 14.77
N ARG A 231 3.84 17.76 15.28
CA ARG A 231 3.63 17.00 16.52
C ARG A 231 3.48 15.50 16.32
N GLN A 232 3.58 15.03 15.10
CA GLN A 232 3.47 13.62 14.73
C GLN A 232 4.85 13.01 14.54
N ARG A 233 4.95 11.72 14.81
CA ARG A 233 6.04 10.90 14.28
C ARG A 233 5.75 10.60 12.81
N LEU A 234 6.75 10.71 11.96
CA LEU A 234 6.70 10.25 10.58
C LEU A 234 7.56 9.00 10.45
N CYS A 235 7.01 7.94 9.91
CA CYS A 235 7.79 6.75 9.57
C CYS A 235 7.42 6.22 8.17
N ALA A 236 8.43 5.78 7.43
CA ALA A 236 8.22 4.93 6.26
C ALA A 236 7.88 3.51 6.74
N ALA A 237 6.87 2.88 6.16
CA ALA A 237 6.51 1.50 6.45
C ALA A 237 6.51 0.68 5.16
N PHE A 238 7.17 -0.49 5.21
CA PHE A 238 7.26 -1.42 4.08
C PHE A 238 6.81 -2.81 4.53
N MET A 239 5.92 -3.42 3.77
CA MET A 239 5.51 -4.80 3.92
C MET A 239 6.18 -5.64 2.84
N GLU A 240 7.39 -6.09 3.12
CA GLU A 240 8.21 -6.88 2.20
C GLU A 240 7.68 -8.31 2.09
N ARG A 241 7.59 -8.85 0.86
CA ARG A 241 7.39 -10.29 0.64
C ARG A 241 8.75 -10.99 0.77
N THR A 242 8.89 -11.82 1.80
CA THR A 242 10.15 -12.52 2.11
C THR A 242 10.16 -13.98 1.64
N GLY A 243 9.03 -14.46 1.13
CA GLY A 243 8.86 -15.80 0.59
C GLY A 243 7.42 -16.03 0.13
N ASP A 244 7.07 -17.28 -0.13
CA ASP A 244 5.70 -17.63 -0.49
C ASP A 244 4.77 -17.42 0.72
N GLU A 245 3.86 -16.46 0.60
CA GLU A 245 2.94 -16.03 1.67
C GLU A 245 3.62 -15.71 3.00
N THR A 246 4.85 -15.22 2.96
CA THR A 246 5.54 -14.73 4.16
C THR A 246 5.93 -13.27 3.98
N TYR A 247 5.63 -12.46 5.01
CA TYR A 247 5.73 -11.02 4.93
C TYR A 247 6.46 -10.46 6.15
N ARG A 248 7.18 -9.36 5.96
CA ARG A 248 7.83 -8.63 7.02
C ARG A 248 7.44 -7.16 6.97
N LEU A 249 6.80 -6.68 8.03
CA LEU A 249 6.56 -5.26 8.23
C LEU A 249 7.77 -4.62 8.91
N THR A 250 8.34 -3.61 8.29
CA THR A 250 9.38 -2.76 8.87
C THR A 250 8.91 -1.31 8.90
N THR A 251 9.34 -0.57 9.92
CA THR A 251 9.14 0.88 10.01
C THR A 251 10.48 1.58 10.22
N GLN A 252 10.67 2.71 9.56
CA GLN A 252 11.87 3.53 9.67
C GLN A 252 11.45 4.97 9.95
N GLU A 253 11.79 5.48 11.13
CA GLU A 253 11.46 6.86 11.49
C GLU A 253 12.21 7.87 10.62
N ILE A 254 11.52 8.93 10.25
CA ILE A 254 12.06 10.05 9.48
C ILE A 254 12.20 11.24 10.43
N THR A 255 13.43 11.59 10.75
CA THR A 255 13.76 12.69 11.67
C THR A 255 14.91 13.55 11.11
N GLY A 256 15.04 14.77 11.60
CA GLY A 256 16.21 15.62 11.35
C GLY A 256 16.37 16.05 9.88
N THR A 257 15.27 16.18 9.14
CA THR A 257 15.31 16.62 7.74
C THR A 257 14.30 17.71 7.45
N ASP A 258 14.68 18.67 6.60
CA ASP A 258 13.79 19.71 6.07
C ASP A 258 13.02 19.24 4.83
N THR A 259 13.37 18.06 4.28
CA THR A 259 12.78 17.45 3.10
C THR A 259 12.25 16.04 3.39
N PRO A 260 11.24 15.89 4.27
CA PRO A 260 10.80 14.58 4.75
C PRO A 260 10.25 13.69 3.63
N VAL A 261 9.62 14.27 2.61
CA VAL A 261 9.11 13.49 1.46
C VAL A 261 10.27 12.90 0.66
N GLN A 262 11.34 13.66 0.41
CA GLN A 262 12.53 13.14 -0.25
C GLN A 262 13.18 12.02 0.59
N ALA A 263 13.26 12.19 1.91
CA ALA A 263 13.77 11.17 2.80
C ALA A 263 12.94 9.86 2.76
N LEU A 264 11.62 9.95 2.63
CA LEU A 264 10.73 8.77 2.41
C LEU A 264 11.06 8.09 1.08
N VAL A 265 11.22 8.87 0.01
CA VAL A 265 11.56 8.35 -1.33
C VAL A 265 12.94 7.67 -1.33
N GLU A 266 13.91 8.18 -0.60
CA GLU A 266 15.22 7.53 -0.43
C GLU A 266 15.11 6.18 0.33
N ARG A 267 14.14 6.03 1.26
CA ARG A 267 13.84 4.73 1.86
C ARG A 267 13.25 3.76 0.83
N LEU A 268 12.28 4.23 0.03
CA LEU A 268 11.72 3.45 -1.07
C LEU A 268 12.81 3.05 -2.08
N GLU A 269 13.70 3.98 -2.45
CA GLU A 269 14.80 3.70 -3.39
C GLU A 269 15.66 2.52 -2.91
N ARG A 270 16.00 2.46 -1.61
CA ARG A 270 16.75 1.33 -1.06
C ARG A 270 15.99 0.00 -1.16
N MET A 271 14.69 0.02 -0.91
CA MET A 271 13.85 -1.17 -1.04
C MET A 271 13.77 -1.63 -2.50
N VAL A 272 13.55 -0.70 -3.42
CA VAL A 272 13.48 -0.99 -4.87
C VAL A 272 14.82 -1.48 -5.41
N ARG A 273 15.95 -0.95 -4.95
CA ARG A 273 17.28 -1.47 -5.36
C ARG A 273 17.52 -2.90 -4.89
N SER A 274 17.00 -3.28 -3.72
CA SER A 274 17.15 -4.63 -3.17
C SER A 274 16.18 -5.62 -3.79
N HIS A 275 14.96 -5.20 -4.05
CA HIS A 275 13.86 -6.03 -4.55
C HIS A 275 13.02 -5.26 -5.59
N PRO A 276 13.59 -4.98 -6.78
CA PRO A 276 12.89 -4.18 -7.80
C PRO A 276 11.56 -4.80 -8.22
N GLU A 277 11.48 -6.12 -8.25
CA GLU A 277 10.28 -6.88 -8.62
C GLU A 277 9.07 -6.59 -7.71
N GLN A 278 9.29 -6.08 -6.50
CA GLN A 278 8.21 -5.81 -5.54
C GLN A 278 7.60 -4.41 -5.66
N TRP A 279 8.13 -3.56 -6.53
CA TRP A 279 7.57 -2.22 -6.73
C TRP A 279 6.43 -2.25 -7.75
N TYR A 280 5.19 -2.08 -7.28
CA TYR A 280 3.97 -2.19 -8.07
C TYR A 280 3.93 -1.23 -9.27
N PHE A 281 4.46 -0.01 -9.13
CA PHE A 281 4.43 0.98 -10.21
C PHE A 281 5.26 0.61 -11.45
N LEU A 282 6.05 -0.44 -11.41
CA LEU A 282 6.70 -0.96 -12.63
C LEU A 282 5.69 -1.35 -13.72
N HIS A 283 4.44 -1.63 -13.34
CA HIS A 283 3.39 -1.99 -14.29
C HIS A 283 2.47 -0.81 -14.67
N GLU A 284 2.64 0.34 -14.03
CA GLU A 284 1.87 1.56 -14.29
C GLU A 284 2.66 2.57 -15.14
N GLU A 285 2.03 3.65 -15.52
CA GLU A 285 2.69 4.80 -16.11
C GLU A 285 3.42 5.58 -15.00
N ILE A 286 4.75 5.66 -15.09
CA ILE A 286 5.56 6.36 -14.09
C ILE A 286 5.34 7.87 -14.24
N PRO A 287 5.03 8.59 -13.14
CA PRO A 287 4.77 10.03 -13.17
C PRO A 287 6.08 10.83 -13.23
N PHE A 288 6.82 10.74 -14.33
CA PHE A 288 8.01 11.54 -14.53
C PHE A 288 7.68 13.04 -14.50
N VAL A 289 8.63 13.84 -13.99
CA VAL A 289 8.60 15.29 -14.13
C VAL A 289 9.14 15.62 -15.51
N GLU A 290 8.33 16.27 -16.33
CA GLU A 290 8.75 16.74 -17.64
C GLU A 290 9.87 17.78 -17.46
N SER A 291 10.95 17.62 -18.22
CA SER A 291 12.13 18.50 -18.22
C SER A 291 11.87 19.79 -19.01
#